data_26c91878e38f9c31bdf7fe6949fc6591
#
_entry.id   26c91878e38f9c31bdf7fe6949fc6591
#
_cell.length_a   1.000
_cell.length_b   1.000
_cell.length_c   1.000
_cell.angle_alpha   90.00
_cell.angle_beta   90.00
_cell.angle_gamma   90.00
#
_symmetry.space_group_name_H-M   'P 1'
#
loop_
_entity.id
_entity.type
_entity.pdbx_description
1 polymer ?
#
loop_
_entity_poly.entity_id
_entity_poly.type
_entity_poly.pdbx_seq_one_letter_code
_entity_poly.pdbx_strand_id
1 'polypeptide(L)'
;MQKVFFFLVLTSNFLFASQSQVYLNEDREPCKVFVPNKMPLFGDLHVHTALSLDANTQGTLNTPDDAYRYAKGQPLYLQPYKTDKTSLRSSKLNKALDFAAVTDHAELLGEVRLCLDPESAKYNSFQCRTYRSFPKLSYFFMNAKASMRKPLGMCGYSREI
;
A
#
# COMPACT_ATOMS: atom_id res chain seq x y z
N MET A 1 28.69 -76.52 -24.08
CA MET A 1 28.82 -75.03 -24.04
C MET A 1 27.44 -74.45 -23.82
N GLN A 2 27.15 -74.05 -22.57
CA GLN A 2 25.84 -73.61 -22.18
C GLN A 2 25.88 -72.09 -22.04
N LYS A 3 25.13 -71.36 -22.87
CA LYS A 3 25.08 -69.90 -22.84
C LYS A 3 23.99 -69.47 -21.81
N VAL A 4 24.44 -68.85 -20.70
CA VAL A 4 23.58 -68.27 -19.74
C VAL A 4 23.21 -66.83 -20.21
N PHE A 5 21.92 -66.60 -20.46
CA PHE A 5 21.40 -65.27 -20.79
C PHE A 5 21.05 -64.57 -19.47
N PHE A 6 21.74 -63.47 -19.15
CA PHE A 6 21.43 -62.61 -18.01
C PHE A 6 20.36 -61.61 -18.46
N PHE A 7 19.14 -61.73 -17.90
CA PHE A 7 18.09 -60.77 -18.11
C PHE A 7 18.24 -59.67 -17.06
N LEU A 8 18.61 -58.47 -17.50
CA LEU A 8 18.69 -57.27 -16.68
C LEU A 8 17.29 -56.67 -16.56
N VAL A 9 16.62 -56.84 -15.42
CA VAL A 9 15.33 -56.21 -15.13
C VAL A 9 15.61 -54.81 -14.62
N LEU A 10 15.36 -53.79 -15.46
CA LEU A 10 15.35 -52.39 -15.07
C LEU A 10 14.04 -52.09 -14.35
N THR A 11 14.06 -52.03 -13.02
CA THR A 11 12.97 -51.52 -12.20
C THR A 11 13.02 -49.99 -12.20
N SER A 12 12.21 -49.35 -13.05
CA SER A 12 11.97 -47.90 -13.00
C SER A 12 11.16 -47.57 -11.76
N ASN A 13 11.83 -47.01 -10.74
CA ASN A 13 11.18 -46.39 -9.61
C ASN A 13 10.45 -45.10 -10.05
N PHE A 14 9.14 -45.19 -10.26
CA PHE A 14 8.29 -44.03 -10.37
C PHE A 14 8.19 -43.39 -8.96
N LEU A 15 8.97 -42.33 -8.78
CA LEU A 15 8.79 -41.40 -7.66
C LEU A 15 7.44 -40.68 -7.85
N PHE A 16 6.39 -41.17 -7.22
CA PHE A 16 5.18 -40.40 -7.04
C PHE A 16 5.51 -39.21 -6.11
N ALA A 17 5.68 -38.03 -6.69
CA ALA A 17 5.69 -36.79 -5.93
C ALA A 17 4.31 -36.65 -5.27
N SER A 18 4.23 -36.93 -3.97
CA SER A 18 3.07 -36.63 -3.16
C SER A 18 2.86 -35.11 -3.17
N GLN A 19 1.89 -34.65 -3.95
CA GLN A 19 1.41 -33.28 -3.82
C GLN A 19 0.71 -33.17 -2.47
N SER A 20 1.41 -32.59 -1.49
CA SER A 20 0.78 -32.17 -0.24
C SER A 20 -0.23 -31.08 -0.57
N GLN A 21 -1.50 -31.42 -0.68
CA GLN A 21 -2.58 -30.45 -0.68
C GLN A 21 -2.60 -29.82 0.71
N VAL A 22 -2.18 -28.57 0.78
CA VAL A 22 -2.39 -27.75 1.97
C VAL A 22 -3.90 -27.49 2.04
N TYR A 23 -4.60 -28.29 2.82
CA TYR A 23 -5.98 -27.99 3.18
C TYR A 23 -5.93 -26.81 4.16
N LEU A 24 -6.17 -25.61 3.66
CA LEU A 24 -6.53 -24.50 4.51
C LEU A 24 -7.93 -24.80 5.06
N ASN A 25 -7.98 -25.30 6.28
CA ASN A 25 -9.24 -25.49 7.01
C ASN A 25 -9.69 -24.11 7.51
N GLU A 26 -10.19 -23.29 6.59
CA GLU A 26 -10.76 -21.98 6.92
C GLU A 26 -12.28 -22.15 6.99
N ASP A 27 -12.85 -21.97 8.18
CA ASP A 27 -14.28 -21.81 8.41
C ASP A 27 -14.75 -20.48 7.82
N ARG A 28 -14.73 -20.38 6.50
CA ARG A 28 -15.31 -19.24 5.78
C ARG A 28 -16.72 -19.58 5.31
N GLU A 29 -17.59 -18.61 5.44
CA GLU A 29 -18.88 -18.71 4.75
C GLU A 29 -18.65 -18.91 3.24
N PRO A 30 -19.42 -19.79 2.59
CA PRO A 30 -19.33 -19.98 1.15
C PRO A 30 -19.52 -18.65 0.41
N CYS A 31 -18.76 -18.42 -0.65
CA CYS A 31 -18.97 -17.25 -1.49
C CYS A 31 -20.42 -17.18 -1.97
N LYS A 32 -21.07 -16.05 -1.77
CA LYS A 32 -22.48 -15.84 -2.21
C LYS A 32 -22.65 -16.01 -3.70
N VAL A 33 -21.60 -15.78 -4.48
CA VAL A 33 -21.56 -15.99 -5.92
C VAL A 33 -20.29 -16.78 -6.24
N PHE A 34 -20.46 -18.04 -6.61
CA PHE A 34 -19.38 -18.88 -7.10
C PHE A 34 -19.37 -18.87 -8.63
N VAL A 35 -18.26 -18.44 -9.23
CA VAL A 35 -18.04 -18.48 -10.67
C VAL A 35 -17.07 -19.63 -10.96
N PRO A 36 -17.51 -20.72 -11.63
CA PRO A 36 -16.67 -21.90 -11.85
C PRO A 36 -15.48 -21.62 -12.79
N ASN A 37 -15.57 -20.61 -13.62
CA ASN A 37 -14.49 -20.21 -14.51
C ASN A 37 -13.73 -19.00 -13.93
N LYS A 38 -12.46 -18.83 -14.33
CA LYS A 38 -11.67 -17.65 -13.98
C LYS A 38 -12.37 -16.38 -14.48
N MET A 39 -12.56 -15.42 -13.61
CA MET A 39 -13.12 -14.11 -13.91
C MET A 39 -12.01 -13.05 -13.83
N PRO A 40 -11.87 -12.16 -14.83
CA PRO A 40 -10.94 -11.04 -14.72
C PRO A 40 -11.46 -10.04 -13.67
N LEU A 41 -10.60 -9.67 -12.74
CA LEU A 41 -10.86 -8.61 -11.75
C LEU A 41 -9.97 -7.41 -12.06
N PHE A 42 -10.53 -6.22 -11.98
CA PHE A 42 -9.85 -4.96 -12.23
C PHE A 42 -9.72 -4.17 -10.94
N GLY A 43 -8.51 -3.79 -10.60
CA GLY A 43 -8.25 -3.08 -9.35
C GLY A 43 -6.92 -2.37 -9.34
N ASP A 44 -6.63 -1.70 -8.22
CA ASP A 44 -5.38 -0.98 -8.00
C ASP A 44 -4.79 -1.36 -6.63
N LEU A 45 -3.53 -1.73 -6.64
CA LEU A 45 -2.74 -2.09 -5.44
C LEU A 45 -1.60 -1.10 -5.19
N HIS A 46 -1.61 0.06 -5.86
CA HIS A 46 -0.59 1.08 -5.71
C HIS A 46 -1.25 2.47 -5.62
N VAL A 47 -1.79 2.77 -4.45
CA VAL A 47 -2.54 4.02 -4.21
C VAL A 47 -1.91 4.76 -3.04
N HIS A 48 -1.44 5.99 -3.30
CA HIS A 48 -0.89 6.89 -2.30
C HIS A 48 -1.86 8.02 -1.99
N THR A 49 -2.01 8.35 -0.71
CA THR A 49 -2.94 9.36 -0.21
C THR A 49 -2.22 10.54 0.46
N ALA A 50 -2.98 11.45 1.05
CA ALA A 50 -2.42 12.56 1.83
C ALA A 50 -1.55 12.10 3.03
N LEU A 51 -1.55 10.83 3.39
CA LEU A 51 -0.69 10.30 4.45
C LEU A 51 0.67 9.83 3.92
N SER A 52 0.81 9.60 2.62
CA SER A 52 2.09 9.28 2.01
C SER A 52 2.94 10.54 1.83
N LEU A 53 4.18 10.51 2.27
CA LEU A 53 5.07 11.68 2.21
C LEU A 53 5.19 12.25 0.79
N ASP A 54 5.34 11.40 -0.20
CA ASP A 54 5.49 11.78 -1.60
C ASP A 54 4.22 12.42 -2.17
N ALA A 55 3.06 11.83 -1.96
CA ALA A 55 1.79 12.37 -2.44
C ALA A 55 1.41 13.67 -1.72
N ASN A 56 1.60 13.72 -0.40
CA ASN A 56 1.29 14.92 0.39
C ASN A 56 2.14 16.12 -0.01
N THR A 57 3.46 15.93 -0.13
CA THR A 57 4.38 17.01 -0.49
C THR A 57 4.23 17.50 -1.93
N GLN A 58 3.56 16.73 -2.77
CA GLN A 58 3.11 17.12 -4.11
C GLN A 58 1.73 17.78 -4.12
N GLY A 59 1.08 17.91 -2.96
CA GLY A 59 -0.17 18.65 -2.79
C GLY A 59 -1.42 17.78 -2.79
N THR A 60 -1.32 16.46 -2.66
CA THR A 60 -2.47 15.58 -2.49
C THR A 60 -3.12 15.83 -1.12
N LEU A 61 -4.42 16.11 -1.10
CA LEU A 61 -5.23 16.27 0.12
C LEU A 61 -6.20 15.11 0.35
N ASN A 62 -6.35 14.22 -0.62
CA ASN A 62 -7.28 13.09 -0.55
C ASN A 62 -6.81 12.07 0.49
N THR A 63 -7.73 11.69 1.35
CA THR A 63 -7.50 10.74 2.45
C THR A 63 -7.62 9.29 1.96
N PRO A 64 -7.24 8.29 2.76
CA PRO A 64 -7.53 6.88 2.45
C PRO A 64 -9.02 6.61 2.19
N ASP A 65 -9.92 7.24 2.95
CA ASP A 65 -11.36 7.12 2.73
C ASP A 65 -11.80 7.68 1.37
N ASP A 66 -11.20 8.80 0.95
CA ASP A 66 -11.44 9.37 -0.37
C ASP A 66 -11.01 8.41 -1.48
N ALA A 67 -9.84 7.79 -1.33
CA ALA A 67 -9.32 6.81 -2.27
C ALA A 67 -10.27 5.60 -2.41
N TYR A 68 -10.75 5.05 -1.30
CA TYR A 68 -11.70 3.94 -1.34
C TYR A 68 -13.08 4.35 -1.88
N ARG A 69 -13.55 5.58 -1.60
CA ARG A 69 -14.77 6.10 -2.24
C ARG A 69 -14.61 6.24 -3.75
N TYR A 70 -13.46 6.73 -4.21
CA TYR A 70 -13.14 6.80 -5.62
C TYR A 70 -13.11 5.42 -6.29
N ALA A 71 -12.45 4.45 -5.67
CA ALA A 71 -12.42 3.07 -6.14
C ALA A 71 -13.85 2.49 -6.29
N LYS A 72 -14.78 2.88 -5.42
CA LYS A 72 -16.22 2.54 -5.51
C LYS A 72 -16.99 3.35 -6.55
N GLY A 73 -16.33 4.18 -7.35
CA GLY A 73 -16.95 4.97 -8.40
C GLY A 73 -17.57 6.28 -7.93
N GLN A 74 -17.22 6.79 -6.75
CA GLN A 74 -17.61 8.12 -6.31
C GLN A 74 -16.63 9.19 -6.87
N PRO A 75 -17.06 10.46 -7.03
CA PRO A 75 -16.18 11.51 -7.50
C PRO A 75 -15.06 11.81 -6.51
N LEU A 76 -13.88 12.10 -7.04
CA LEU A 76 -12.70 12.54 -6.31
C LEU A 76 -12.30 13.94 -6.79
N TYR A 77 -11.98 14.83 -5.87
CA TYR A 77 -11.50 16.16 -6.19
C TYR A 77 -9.99 16.18 -6.40
N LEU A 78 -9.56 16.91 -7.43
CA LEU A 78 -8.17 16.90 -7.90
C LEU A 78 -7.52 18.28 -7.69
N GLN A 79 -6.19 18.26 -7.52
CA GLN A 79 -5.40 19.50 -7.53
C GLN A 79 -5.50 20.24 -8.89
N PRO A 80 -5.26 21.56 -8.91
CA PRO A 80 -4.91 22.41 -7.75
C PRO A 80 -6.12 22.70 -6.87
N TYR A 81 -5.88 22.75 -5.55
CA TYR A 81 -6.88 23.16 -4.59
C TYR A 81 -6.82 24.67 -4.37
N LYS A 82 -7.97 25.27 -4.08
CA LYS A 82 -8.08 26.66 -3.62
C LYS A 82 -7.61 26.78 -2.16
N THR A 83 -7.52 28.03 -1.68
CA THR A 83 -7.13 28.34 -0.29
C THR A 83 -8.07 27.69 0.75
N ASP A 84 -9.35 27.58 0.41
CA ASP A 84 -10.37 26.90 1.22
C ASP A 84 -10.35 25.36 1.07
N LYS A 85 -9.32 24.81 0.40
CA LYS A 85 -9.15 23.38 0.09
C LYS A 85 -10.20 22.79 -0.87
N THR A 86 -11.07 23.60 -1.46
CA THR A 86 -11.96 23.13 -2.52
C THR A 86 -11.20 22.97 -3.84
N SER A 87 -11.74 22.17 -4.75
CA SER A 87 -11.17 21.95 -6.07
C SER A 87 -12.14 22.31 -7.17
N LEU A 88 -11.60 22.85 -8.27
CA LEU A 88 -12.37 23.10 -9.49
C LEU A 88 -12.48 21.87 -10.40
N ARG A 89 -11.67 20.85 -10.13
CA ARG A 89 -11.62 19.63 -10.95
C ARG A 89 -11.99 18.42 -10.12
N SER A 90 -12.72 17.53 -10.75
CA SER A 90 -13.02 16.22 -10.18
C SER A 90 -12.83 15.14 -11.23
N SER A 91 -12.63 13.92 -10.75
CA SER A 91 -12.60 12.72 -11.56
C SER A 91 -13.54 11.69 -10.96
N LYS A 92 -14.07 10.81 -11.80
CA LYS A 92 -14.91 9.69 -11.39
C LYS A 92 -14.62 8.50 -12.30
N LEU A 93 -14.51 7.31 -11.73
CA LEU A 93 -14.41 6.10 -12.52
C LEU A 93 -15.75 5.78 -13.19
N ASN A 94 -15.71 5.35 -14.45
CA ASN A 94 -16.92 4.91 -15.18
C ASN A 94 -17.51 3.63 -14.57
N LYS A 95 -16.64 2.78 -13.97
CA LYS A 95 -17.01 1.54 -13.27
C LYS A 95 -16.20 1.47 -11.99
N ALA A 96 -16.84 1.00 -10.91
CA ALA A 96 -16.12 0.70 -9.67
C ALA A 96 -15.05 -0.37 -9.90
N LEU A 97 -13.95 -0.28 -9.16
CA LEU A 97 -12.93 -1.32 -9.13
C LEU A 97 -13.44 -2.53 -8.36
N ASP A 98 -12.99 -3.72 -8.75
CA ASP A 98 -13.29 -4.96 -8.04
C ASP A 98 -12.48 -5.07 -6.73
N PHE A 99 -11.30 -4.45 -6.70
CA PHE A 99 -10.47 -4.34 -5.49
C PHE A 99 -9.62 -3.07 -5.52
N ALA A 100 -9.23 -2.59 -4.35
CA ALA A 100 -8.24 -1.52 -4.20
C ALA A 100 -7.52 -1.66 -2.86
N ALA A 101 -6.25 -1.29 -2.81
CA ALA A 101 -5.49 -1.17 -1.57
C ALA A 101 -4.73 0.15 -1.53
N VAL A 102 -4.89 0.90 -0.43
CA VAL A 102 -4.05 2.05 -0.14
C VAL A 102 -2.69 1.53 0.32
N THR A 103 -1.64 2.05 -0.29
CA THR A 103 -0.25 1.63 -0.10
C THR A 103 0.66 2.82 0.18
N ASP A 104 0.21 3.70 1.06
CA ASP A 104 0.99 4.85 1.53
C ASP A 104 2.36 4.39 2.04
N HIS A 105 3.39 5.20 1.78
CA HIS A 105 4.71 4.95 2.35
C HIS A 105 4.64 4.88 3.87
N ALA A 106 5.00 3.73 4.44
CA ALA A 106 5.04 3.53 5.89
C ALA A 106 6.11 4.39 6.56
N GLU A 107 7.20 4.65 5.82
CA GLU A 107 8.24 5.57 6.24
C GLU A 107 7.66 6.98 6.35
N LEU A 108 7.82 7.57 7.53
CA LEU A 108 7.39 8.94 7.82
C LEU A 108 5.86 9.17 7.82
N LEU A 109 5.05 8.12 7.74
CA LEU A 109 3.59 8.24 7.82
C LEU A 109 3.15 8.91 9.12
N GLY A 110 3.78 8.54 10.23
CA GLY A 110 3.53 9.16 11.55
C GLY A 110 3.88 10.64 11.57
N GLU A 111 5.02 11.01 11.02
CA GLU A 111 5.49 12.40 10.94
C GLU A 111 4.58 13.26 10.05
N VAL A 112 4.19 12.74 8.91
CA VAL A 112 3.24 13.40 8.01
C VAL A 112 1.94 13.66 8.77
N ARG A 113 1.37 12.64 9.41
CA ARG A 113 0.13 12.78 10.18
C ARG A 113 0.25 13.80 11.30
N LEU A 114 1.31 13.74 12.11
CA LEU A 114 1.54 14.70 13.21
C LEU A 114 1.61 16.16 12.71
N CYS A 115 2.16 16.37 11.52
CA CYS A 115 2.28 17.70 10.95
C CYS A 115 1.02 18.20 10.23
N LEU A 116 0.10 17.32 9.87
CA LEU A 116 -1.16 17.67 9.22
C LEU A 116 -2.34 17.83 10.20
N ASP A 117 -2.27 17.18 11.34
CA ASP A 117 -3.33 17.19 12.35
C ASP A 117 -3.23 18.42 13.28
N PRO A 118 -4.17 19.36 13.20
CA PRO A 118 -4.18 20.55 14.06
C PRO A 118 -4.24 20.25 15.56
N GLU A 119 -4.81 19.11 15.95
CA GLU A 119 -4.91 18.66 17.34
C GLU A 119 -3.60 18.04 17.85
N SER A 120 -2.65 17.79 16.96
CA SER A 120 -1.35 17.24 17.33
C SER A 120 -0.54 18.23 18.17
N ALA A 121 0.01 17.78 19.29
CA ALA A 121 0.94 18.57 20.10
C ALA A 121 2.20 19.04 19.31
N LYS A 122 2.49 18.41 18.17
CA LYS A 122 3.60 18.77 17.30
C LYS A 122 3.22 19.68 16.14
N TYR A 123 1.92 19.94 15.92
CA TYR A 123 1.43 20.73 14.79
C TYR A 123 2.16 22.09 14.66
N ASN A 124 2.34 22.79 15.76
CA ASN A 124 3.00 24.10 15.81
C ASN A 124 4.51 24.05 16.02
N SER A 125 5.13 22.86 16.00
CA SER A 125 6.59 22.74 16.04
C SER A 125 7.26 23.40 14.83
N PHE A 126 8.50 23.81 14.99
CA PHE A 126 9.29 24.37 13.87
C PHE A 126 9.31 23.43 12.67
N GLN A 127 9.53 22.13 12.92
CA GLN A 127 9.59 21.11 11.88
C GLN A 127 8.28 20.99 11.10
N CYS A 128 7.14 20.92 11.81
CA CYS A 128 5.85 20.80 11.15
C CYS A 128 5.41 22.08 10.44
N ARG A 129 5.76 23.24 10.96
CA ARG A 129 5.56 24.52 10.24
C ARG A 129 6.38 24.56 8.96
N THR A 130 7.66 24.17 9.02
CA THR A 130 8.53 24.10 7.83
C THR A 130 7.99 23.10 6.83
N TYR A 131 7.53 21.93 7.30
CA TYR A 131 6.92 20.92 6.45
C TYR A 131 5.73 21.47 5.66
N ARG A 132 4.82 22.17 6.30
CA ARG A 132 3.63 22.73 5.64
C ARG A 132 3.95 23.94 4.75
N SER A 133 4.95 24.74 5.11
CA SER A 133 5.34 25.93 4.33
C SER A 133 6.20 25.61 3.12
N PHE A 134 7.05 24.60 3.21
CA PHE A 134 8.00 24.21 2.16
C PHE A 134 7.96 22.70 1.91
N PRO A 135 6.83 22.14 1.45
CA PRO A 135 6.63 20.70 1.38
C PRO A 135 7.67 19.99 0.48
N LYS A 136 7.99 20.54 -0.68
CA LYS A 136 8.97 19.94 -1.60
C LYS A 136 10.38 19.90 -1.01
N LEU A 137 10.78 20.93 -0.29
CA LEU A 137 12.08 20.99 0.39
C LEU A 137 12.10 20.00 1.55
N SER A 138 11.01 19.93 2.31
CA SER A 138 10.84 18.99 3.41
C SER A 138 10.88 17.54 2.93
N TYR A 139 10.26 17.23 1.79
CA TYR A 139 10.36 15.91 1.16
C TYR A 139 11.81 15.47 0.98
N PHE A 140 12.63 16.34 0.39
CA PHE A 140 14.04 16.05 0.14
C PHE A 140 14.80 15.73 1.43
N PHE A 141 14.68 16.60 2.45
CA PHE A 141 15.39 16.41 3.72
C PHE A 141 14.88 15.22 4.53
N MET A 142 13.57 15.01 4.58
CA MET A 142 12.97 13.90 5.31
C MET A 142 13.35 12.56 4.68
N ASN A 143 13.29 12.47 3.35
CA ASN A 143 13.68 11.28 2.62
C ASN A 143 15.17 10.96 2.76
N ALA A 144 16.04 11.97 2.70
CA ALA A 144 17.46 11.79 2.94
C ALA A 144 17.76 11.25 4.35
N LYS A 145 17.06 11.76 5.39
CA LYS A 145 17.20 11.25 6.77
C LYS A 145 16.66 9.84 6.92
N ALA A 146 15.52 9.54 6.31
CA ALA A 146 14.96 8.19 6.32
C ALA A 146 15.91 7.18 5.68
N SER A 147 16.52 7.53 4.54
CA SER A 147 17.53 6.71 3.86
C SER A 147 18.76 6.47 4.72
N MET A 148 19.15 7.43 5.57
CA MET A 148 20.25 7.28 6.54
C MET A 148 19.81 6.57 7.82
N ARG A 149 18.55 6.13 7.93
CA ARG A 149 17.96 5.54 9.16
C ARG A 149 18.10 6.43 10.39
N LYS A 150 18.08 7.76 10.21
CA LYS A 150 18.18 8.73 11.31
C LYS A 150 16.77 9.21 11.72
N PRO A 151 16.44 9.19 13.01
CA PRO A 151 15.14 9.69 13.47
C PRO A 151 15.02 11.20 13.18
N LEU A 152 13.80 11.63 12.85
CA LEU A 152 13.51 13.04 12.53
C LEU A 152 13.33 13.93 13.76
N GLY A 153 13.33 13.37 14.95
CA GLY A 153 13.13 14.12 16.20
C GLY A 153 11.73 14.68 16.42
N MET A 154 10.84 14.56 15.44
CA MET A 154 9.44 14.99 15.58
C MET A 154 8.62 14.06 16.46
N CYS A 155 8.94 12.78 16.44
CA CYS A 155 8.23 11.74 17.20
C CYS A 155 8.72 11.56 18.62
N GLY A 156 9.68 12.37 19.12
CA GLY A 156 10.13 12.33 20.50
C GLY A 156 10.79 11.01 20.89
N TYR A 157 11.58 10.42 20.01
CA TYR A 157 12.46 9.31 20.37
C TYR A 157 13.55 9.82 21.33
N SER A 158 13.23 9.91 22.61
CA SER A 158 14.23 9.73 23.66
C SER A 158 14.58 8.24 23.65
N ARG A 159 15.71 7.88 23.06
CA ARG A 159 16.35 6.61 23.38
C ARG A 159 16.78 6.71 24.85
N GLU A 160 15.94 6.24 25.75
CA GLU A 160 16.43 5.67 26.98
C GLU A 160 16.92 4.26 26.62
N ILE A 161 18.24 4.14 26.48
CA ILE A 161 18.94 2.86 26.42
C ILE A 161 19.31 2.51 27.85
#